data_b8ee8a8332c8b2b560b654a6ca6ad4a0
#
_entry.id   b8ee8a8332c8b2b560b654a6ca6ad4a0
#
_cell.length_a   1.000
_cell.length_b   1.000
_cell.length_c   1.000
_cell.angle_alpha   90.00
_cell.angle_beta   90.00
_cell.angle_gamma   90.00
#
_symmetry.space_group_name_H-M   'P 1'
#
loop_
_entity.id
_entity.type
_entity.pdbx_description
1 polymer ?
#
loop_
_entity_poly.entity_id
_entity_poly.type
_entity_poly.pdbx_seq_one_letter_code
_entity_poly.pdbx_strand_id
1 'polypeptide(L)'
;DQYIKIRNNSDEDLYADGMMLILSSGLNSGMNSEMIEGKDFRKECCAGNAFYCIPGNGQDVLVKAGESLIVVNNAQNHTIGNPNSWDATKADFEWYDVSSNENYLDIDNPDVPNLDKWYASTLTVQVLHNRGFNAVAIAMPPVGLTAEQFLAEYPLKDAQYIFHSPNGSDYTMPLRNCYRVPNEW
;
A
#
# COMPACT_ATOMS: atom_id res chain seq x y z
N ASP A 1 -12.11 -4.40 -10.14
CA ASP A 1 -10.83 -4.20 -10.83
C ASP A 1 -10.16 -2.95 -10.26
N GLN A 2 -9.05 -3.11 -9.56
CA GLN A 2 -8.32 -2.01 -8.95
C GLN A 2 -6.87 -2.08 -9.38
N TYR A 3 -6.25 -0.91 -9.60
CA TYR A 3 -4.85 -0.83 -9.95
C TYR A 3 -4.20 0.44 -9.39
N ILE A 4 -2.90 0.36 -9.25
CA ILE A 4 -2.02 1.49 -8.96
C ILE A 4 -1.07 1.63 -10.15
N LYS A 5 -0.97 2.84 -10.71
CA LYS A 5 -0.02 3.15 -11.77
C LYS A 5 1.05 4.10 -11.24
N ILE A 6 2.29 3.65 -11.29
CA ILE A 6 3.46 4.41 -10.84
C ILE A 6 4.26 4.80 -12.07
N ARG A 7 4.54 6.09 -12.24
CA ARG A 7 5.27 6.60 -13.39
C ARG A 7 6.63 7.14 -12.99
N ASN A 8 7.66 6.76 -13.74
CA ASN A 8 8.95 7.43 -13.68
C ASN A 8 8.85 8.78 -14.42
N ASN A 9 8.83 9.87 -13.66
CA ASN A 9 8.73 11.24 -14.19
C ASN A 9 10.12 11.90 -14.37
N SER A 10 11.21 11.18 -14.10
CA SER A 10 12.57 11.69 -14.31
C SER A 10 13.02 11.51 -15.77
N ASP A 11 14.15 12.11 -16.10
CA ASP A 11 14.82 11.98 -17.40
C ASP A 11 15.76 10.76 -17.45
N GLU A 12 15.84 9.98 -16.36
CA GLU A 12 16.73 8.84 -16.20
C GLU A 12 15.94 7.54 -16.01
N ASP A 13 16.53 6.44 -16.42
CA ASP A 13 16.01 5.09 -16.13
C ASP A 13 16.25 4.78 -14.65
N LEU A 14 15.22 4.30 -13.96
CA LEU A 14 15.24 3.99 -12.54
C LEU A 14 14.86 2.53 -12.28
N TYR A 15 15.37 1.98 -11.19
CA TYR A 15 14.97 0.65 -10.72
C TYR A 15 13.95 0.77 -9.61
N ALA A 16 12.90 -0.03 -9.70
CA ALA A 16 11.79 -0.01 -8.74
C ALA A 16 11.88 -1.13 -7.68
N ASP A 17 12.93 -1.94 -7.74
CA ASP A 17 13.17 -3.01 -6.76
C ASP A 17 13.17 -2.45 -5.33
N GLY A 18 12.48 -3.13 -4.43
CA GLY A 18 12.36 -2.71 -3.03
C GLY A 18 11.42 -1.54 -2.79
N MET A 19 10.84 -0.92 -3.82
CA MET A 19 9.81 0.11 -3.63
C MET A 19 8.63 -0.48 -2.87
N MET A 20 8.29 0.17 -1.77
CA MET A 20 7.20 -0.22 -0.89
C MET A 20 5.92 0.54 -1.26
N LEU A 21 4.84 -0.19 -1.49
CA LEU A 21 3.48 0.33 -1.56
C LEU A 21 2.86 0.27 -0.18
N ILE A 22 2.31 1.39 0.27
CA ILE A 22 1.75 1.58 1.60
C ILE A 22 0.29 1.94 1.48
N LEU A 23 -0.59 1.20 2.18
CA LEU A 23 -1.96 1.64 2.38
C LEU A 23 -2.08 2.27 3.76
N SER A 24 -2.60 3.49 3.82
CA SER A 24 -2.69 4.24 5.08
C SER A 24 -3.62 3.57 6.07
N SER A 25 -3.28 3.65 7.35
CA SER A 25 -4.11 3.18 8.46
C SER A 25 -5.23 4.15 8.81
N GLY A 26 -5.07 5.42 8.48
CA GLY A 26 -6.04 6.48 8.73
C GLY A 26 -6.93 6.75 7.53
N LEU A 27 -8.04 7.46 7.77
CA LEU A 27 -8.93 7.89 6.70
C LEU A 27 -8.42 9.17 6.05
N ASN A 28 -8.38 9.21 4.74
CA ASN A 28 -7.98 10.38 3.96
C ASN A 28 -9.09 11.45 3.99
N SER A 29 -9.10 12.24 5.05
CA SER A 29 -10.05 13.35 5.25
C SER A 29 -9.32 14.53 5.85
N GLY A 30 -9.55 15.73 5.32
CA GLY A 30 -8.98 16.98 5.85
C GLY A 30 -9.47 17.36 7.28
N MET A 31 -10.38 16.59 7.85
CA MET A 31 -10.93 16.77 9.18
C MET A 31 -10.32 15.86 10.23
N ASN A 32 -9.17 15.27 9.94
CA ASN A 32 -8.54 14.27 10.80
C ASN A 32 -7.18 14.73 11.31
N SER A 33 -6.81 14.21 12.47
CA SER A 33 -5.45 14.28 13.01
C SER A 33 -4.96 12.89 13.34
N GLU A 34 -3.68 12.64 13.13
CA GLU A 34 -2.99 11.42 13.54
C GLU A 34 -1.95 11.79 14.59
N MET A 35 -2.14 11.28 15.81
CA MET A 35 -1.46 11.78 16.99
C MET A 35 -0.77 10.67 17.76
N ILE A 36 0.43 10.95 18.26
CA ILE A 36 1.09 10.17 19.32
C ILE A 36 1.37 11.12 20.47
N GLU A 37 0.94 10.76 21.68
CA GLU A 37 1.16 11.55 22.88
C GLU A 37 0.76 13.04 22.72
N GLY A 38 -0.31 13.28 21.98
CA GLY A 38 -0.79 14.65 21.73
C GLY A 38 -0.04 15.42 20.64
N LYS A 39 0.88 14.79 19.91
CA LYS A 39 1.62 15.42 18.80
C LYS A 39 1.22 14.80 17.46
N ASP A 40 1.02 15.63 16.46
CA ASP A 40 0.80 15.20 15.07
C ASP A 40 2.09 14.62 14.50
N PHE A 41 2.09 13.33 14.20
CA PHE A 41 3.29 12.64 13.71
C PHE A 41 3.43 12.63 12.17
N ARG A 42 2.44 13.11 11.43
CA ARG A 42 2.44 13.09 9.96
C ARG A 42 3.56 13.90 9.32
N LYS A 43 4.23 14.77 10.10
CA LYS A 43 5.41 15.51 9.66
C LYS A 43 6.68 14.66 9.65
N GLU A 44 6.70 13.55 10.38
CA GLU A 44 7.88 12.70 10.57
C GLU A 44 7.71 11.35 9.86
N CYS A 45 6.48 10.84 9.80
CA CYS A 45 6.19 9.56 9.18
C CYS A 45 4.73 9.47 8.72
N CYS A 46 4.43 8.50 7.88
CA CYS A 46 3.06 8.05 7.65
C CYS A 46 2.78 6.76 8.42
N ALA A 47 1.49 6.55 8.76
CA ALA A 47 1.00 5.33 9.36
C ALA A 47 0.38 4.44 8.28
N GLY A 48 0.87 3.22 8.14
CA GLY A 48 0.31 2.22 7.23
C GLY A 48 -0.17 0.98 7.97
N ASN A 49 -1.07 0.24 7.37
CA ASN A 49 -1.57 -1.04 7.85
C ASN A 49 -1.54 -2.14 6.80
N ALA A 50 -1.04 -1.85 5.61
CA ALA A 50 -0.65 -2.83 4.60
C ALA A 50 0.57 -2.33 3.82
N PHE A 51 1.51 -3.24 3.58
CA PHE A 51 2.82 -2.96 2.98
C PHE A 51 3.16 -4.09 2.01
N TYR A 52 3.37 -3.72 0.77
CA TYR A 52 3.76 -4.62 -0.31
C TYR A 52 4.98 -4.03 -1.01
N CYS A 53 6.04 -4.82 -1.19
CA CYS A 53 7.26 -4.37 -1.83
C CYS A 53 7.42 -4.99 -3.22
N ILE A 54 7.94 -4.23 -4.15
CA ILE A 54 8.36 -4.75 -5.45
C ILE A 54 9.55 -5.67 -5.23
N PRO A 55 9.46 -6.96 -5.62
CA PRO A 55 10.56 -7.91 -5.46
C PRO A 55 11.75 -7.53 -6.34
N GLY A 56 12.94 -7.99 -5.97
CA GLY A 56 14.15 -7.81 -6.76
C GLY A 56 15.39 -7.55 -5.92
N ASN A 57 16.53 -7.43 -6.61
CA ASN A 57 17.85 -7.28 -6.00
C ASN A 57 18.50 -5.92 -6.30
N GLY A 58 17.67 -4.93 -6.71
CA GLY A 58 18.10 -3.57 -6.98
C GLY A 58 18.36 -3.24 -8.46
N GLN A 59 18.31 -4.23 -9.36
CA GLN A 59 18.49 -4.05 -10.81
C GLN A 59 17.61 -4.98 -11.66
N ASP A 60 16.53 -5.51 -11.10
CA ASP A 60 15.68 -6.46 -11.79
C ASP A 60 14.46 -5.78 -12.43
N VAL A 61 13.94 -4.70 -11.84
CA VAL A 61 12.72 -4.01 -12.26
C VAL A 61 13.04 -2.62 -12.79
N LEU A 62 13.48 -2.56 -14.05
CA LEU A 62 13.81 -1.30 -14.74
C LEU A 62 12.53 -0.57 -15.16
N VAL A 63 12.40 0.70 -14.79
CA VAL A 63 11.36 1.63 -15.25
C VAL A 63 12.03 2.76 -16.01
N LYS A 64 11.96 2.73 -17.34
CA LYS A 64 12.59 3.75 -18.17
C LYS A 64 11.99 5.12 -17.97
N ALA A 65 12.75 6.16 -18.33
CA ALA A 65 12.29 7.53 -18.31
C ALA A 65 10.94 7.69 -19.03
N GLY A 66 9.94 8.22 -18.33
CA GLY A 66 8.58 8.41 -18.84
C GLY A 66 7.69 7.15 -18.89
N GLU A 67 8.21 5.96 -18.60
CA GLU A 67 7.43 4.73 -18.51
C GLU A 67 6.73 4.58 -17.15
N SER A 68 5.87 3.56 -17.04
CA SER A 68 5.09 3.32 -15.82
C SER A 68 5.05 1.84 -15.50
N LEU A 69 4.95 1.53 -14.20
CA LEU A 69 4.55 0.23 -13.67
C LEU A 69 3.06 0.23 -13.35
N ILE A 70 2.41 -0.91 -13.57
CA ILE A 70 1.02 -1.14 -13.21
C ILE A 70 0.97 -2.31 -12.24
N VAL A 71 0.44 -2.04 -11.05
CA VAL A 71 0.19 -3.04 -10.01
C VAL A 71 -1.30 -3.20 -9.85
N VAL A 72 -1.80 -4.44 -9.88
CA VAL A 72 -3.23 -4.75 -9.79
C VAL A 72 -3.54 -5.56 -8.54
N ASN A 73 -4.80 -5.54 -8.11
CA ASN A 73 -5.25 -6.43 -7.03
C ASN A 73 -5.62 -7.83 -7.53
N ASN A 74 -5.88 -7.98 -8.83
CA ASN A 74 -6.24 -9.25 -9.42
C ASN A 74 -5.88 -9.21 -10.92
N ALA A 75 -4.87 -9.98 -11.30
CA ALA A 75 -4.32 -10.00 -12.65
C ALA A 75 -5.11 -10.91 -13.60
N GLN A 76 -6.43 -10.76 -13.63
CA GLN A 76 -7.33 -11.53 -14.49
C GLN A 76 -7.82 -10.73 -15.69
N ASN A 77 -8.29 -11.41 -16.71
CA ASN A 77 -8.96 -10.75 -17.83
C ASN A 77 -10.42 -10.41 -17.47
N HIS A 78 -10.63 -9.22 -16.97
CA HIS A 78 -11.94 -8.75 -16.53
C HIS A 78 -12.89 -8.43 -17.69
N THR A 79 -12.41 -8.37 -18.93
CA THR A 79 -13.29 -8.16 -20.11
C THR A 79 -14.20 -9.35 -20.39
N ILE A 80 -13.85 -10.55 -19.88
CA ILE A 80 -14.66 -11.75 -20.00
C ILE A 80 -16.00 -11.57 -19.27
N GLY A 81 -15.98 -10.98 -18.08
CA GLY A 81 -17.19 -10.73 -17.28
C GLY A 81 -17.85 -9.38 -17.57
N ASN A 82 -17.10 -8.40 -18.03
CA ASN A 82 -17.56 -7.05 -18.35
C ASN A 82 -16.76 -6.47 -19.53
N PRO A 83 -17.36 -6.41 -20.75
CA PRO A 83 -16.67 -5.89 -21.94
C PRO A 83 -16.17 -4.44 -21.83
N ASN A 84 -16.68 -3.67 -20.85
CA ASN A 84 -16.24 -2.30 -20.59
C ASN A 84 -15.06 -2.23 -19.57
N SER A 85 -14.61 -3.37 -19.06
CA SER A 85 -13.45 -3.47 -18.21
C SER A 85 -12.16 -3.59 -19.03
N TRP A 86 -11.09 -4.01 -18.42
CA TRP A 86 -9.79 -4.15 -19.06
C TRP A 86 -9.16 -5.53 -18.78
N ASP A 87 -8.15 -5.88 -19.56
CA ASP A 87 -7.37 -7.10 -19.38
C ASP A 87 -6.20 -6.83 -18.45
N ALA A 88 -6.34 -7.22 -17.18
CA ALA A 88 -5.32 -7.02 -16.16
C ALA A 88 -4.19 -8.06 -16.20
N THR A 89 -4.26 -9.07 -17.07
CA THR A 89 -3.17 -10.06 -17.28
C THR A 89 -1.90 -9.44 -17.88
N LYS A 90 -1.94 -8.15 -18.24
CA LYS A 90 -0.81 -7.36 -18.76
C LYS A 90 -0.17 -6.46 -17.72
N ALA A 91 -0.61 -6.55 -16.46
CA ALA A 91 0.01 -5.81 -15.37
C ALA A 91 1.45 -6.28 -15.12
N ASP A 92 2.26 -5.39 -14.55
CA ASP A 92 3.65 -5.71 -14.22
C ASP A 92 3.73 -6.53 -12.92
N PHE A 93 2.80 -6.28 -11.98
CA PHE A 93 2.70 -6.98 -10.70
C PHE A 93 1.26 -7.10 -10.24
N GLU A 94 1.01 -8.08 -9.34
CA GLU A 94 -0.21 -8.11 -8.53
C GLU A 94 0.12 -8.21 -7.04
N TRP A 95 -0.80 -7.72 -6.18
CA TRP A 95 -0.71 -7.98 -4.74
C TRP A 95 -1.68 -9.10 -4.39
N TYR A 96 -1.17 -10.31 -4.43
CA TYR A 96 -1.92 -11.51 -4.11
C TYR A 96 -1.99 -11.73 -2.60
N ASP A 97 -3.18 -12.05 -2.09
CA ASP A 97 -3.43 -12.32 -0.69
C ASP A 97 -3.98 -13.72 -0.44
N VAL A 98 -3.28 -14.49 0.36
CA VAL A 98 -3.82 -15.75 0.89
C VAL A 98 -4.86 -15.42 1.95
N SER A 99 -6.13 -15.63 1.63
CA SER A 99 -7.24 -15.37 2.53
C SER A 99 -7.38 -16.46 3.58
N SER A 100 -7.67 -16.07 4.84
CA SER A 100 -8.06 -16.98 5.91
C SER A 100 -9.55 -17.38 5.86
N ASN A 101 -10.32 -16.82 4.92
CA ASN A 101 -11.75 -17.05 4.79
C ASN A 101 -12.09 -17.56 3.39
N GLU A 102 -12.62 -18.77 3.31
CA GLU A 102 -12.98 -19.45 2.05
C GLU A 102 -14.04 -18.72 1.22
N ASN A 103 -14.80 -17.80 1.83
CA ASN A 103 -15.79 -16.98 1.10
C ASN A 103 -15.18 -15.74 0.43
N TYR A 104 -13.93 -15.43 0.70
CA TYR A 104 -13.21 -14.27 0.17
C TYR A 104 -11.82 -14.72 -0.31
N LEU A 105 -11.79 -15.51 -1.36
CA LEU A 105 -10.55 -16.00 -1.96
C LEU A 105 -10.03 -15.00 -2.98
N ASP A 106 -8.73 -14.83 -2.99
CA ASP A 106 -8.02 -14.17 -4.07
C ASP A 106 -7.66 -15.17 -5.17
N ILE A 107 -7.44 -14.69 -6.37
CA ILE A 107 -7.10 -15.53 -7.52
C ILE A 107 -5.71 -15.08 -8.02
N ASP A 108 -4.74 -15.92 -7.79
CA ASP A 108 -3.37 -15.74 -8.28
C ASP A 108 -3.29 -15.95 -9.80
N ASN A 109 -2.54 -15.10 -10.48
CA ASN A 109 -2.16 -15.32 -11.86
C ASN A 109 -0.65 -15.66 -11.93
N PRO A 110 -0.28 -16.94 -12.14
CA PRO A 110 1.13 -17.35 -12.12
C PRO A 110 2.00 -16.72 -13.22
N ASP A 111 1.39 -16.09 -14.23
CA ASP A 111 2.09 -15.38 -15.30
C ASP A 111 2.39 -13.90 -14.96
N VAL A 112 1.86 -13.39 -13.85
CA VAL A 112 2.10 -12.03 -13.35
C VAL A 112 2.79 -12.11 -11.98
N PRO A 113 3.98 -11.52 -11.82
CA PRO A 113 4.71 -11.60 -10.55
C PRO A 113 3.93 -10.97 -9.39
N ASN A 114 3.97 -11.63 -8.23
CA ASN A 114 3.40 -11.10 -7.01
C ASN A 114 4.35 -10.10 -6.34
N LEU A 115 3.77 -9.06 -5.70
CA LEU A 115 4.51 -8.24 -4.76
C LEU A 115 4.86 -9.05 -3.49
N ASP A 116 6.00 -8.74 -2.89
CA ASP A 116 6.37 -9.25 -1.57
C ASP A 116 5.51 -8.61 -0.50
N LYS A 117 4.58 -9.37 0.07
CA LYS A 117 3.74 -8.89 1.17
C LYS A 117 4.52 -8.86 2.47
N TRP A 118 4.87 -7.68 2.93
CA TRP A 118 5.52 -7.51 4.23
C TRP A 118 4.52 -7.60 5.39
N TYR A 119 3.35 -6.98 5.22
CA TYR A 119 2.29 -7.02 6.21
C TYR A 119 0.96 -6.57 5.60
N ALA A 120 -0.14 -7.08 6.11
CA ALA A 120 -1.46 -6.48 5.98
C ALA A 120 -2.29 -6.79 7.22
N SER A 121 -3.01 -5.78 7.71
CA SER A 121 -3.88 -5.93 8.88
C SER A 121 -5.14 -6.76 8.60
N THR A 122 -5.53 -6.86 7.33
CA THR A 122 -6.62 -7.76 6.91
C THR A 122 -6.17 -9.21 6.92
N LEU A 123 -7.09 -10.10 7.26
CA LEU A 123 -6.90 -11.56 7.21
C LEU A 123 -7.49 -12.18 5.94
N THR A 124 -8.02 -11.36 5.07
CA THR A 124 -8.60 -11.76 3.79
C THR A 124 -7.86 -11.08 2.64
N VAL A 125 -8.56 -10.63 1.64
CA VAL A 125 -8.01 -9.93 0.49
C VAL A 125 -7.91 -8.44 0.77
N GLN A 126 -6.76 -7.83 0.54
CA GLN A 126 -6.59 -6.39 0.62
C GLN A 126 -7.13 -5.73 -0.66
N VAL A 127 -7.97 -4.73 -0.48
CA VAL A 127 -8.53 -3.95 -1.59
C VAL A 127 -8.35 -2.45 -1.35
N LEU A 128 -8.24 -1.68 -2.41
CA LEU A 128 -8.28 -0.22 -2.31
C LEU A 128 -9.70 0.20 -1.93
N HIS A 129 -9.81 1.18 -1.04
CA HIS A 129 -11.11 1.66 -0.61
C HIS A 129 -11.85 2.34 -1.78
N ASN A 130 -13.03 1.84 -2.14
CA ASN A 130 -13.80 2.28 -3.32
C ASN A 130 -14.27 3.75 -3.29
N ARG A 131 -14.19 4.41 -2.12
CA ARG A 131 -14.49 5.84 -1.93
C ARG A 131 -13.22 6.68 -1.75
N GLY A 132 -12.02 6.09 -1.88
CA GLY A 132 -10.76 6.78 -1.71
C GLY A 132 -10.49 7.27 -0.27
N PHE A 133 -11.03 6.60 0.75
CA PHE A 133 -10.83 7.02 2.15
C PHE A 133 -9.43 6.70 2.67
N ASN A 134 -8.78 5.68 2.12
CA ASN A 134 -7.39 5.39 2.44
C ASN A 134 -6.47 6.03 1.39
N ALA A 135 -5.37 6.58 1.83
CA ALA A 135 -4.32 7.02 0.95
C ALA A 135 -3.43 5.84 0.54
N VAL A 136 -2.83 5.96 -0.63
CA VAL A 136 -1.73 5.10 -1.07
C VAL A 136 -0.48 5.96 -1.10
N ALA A 137 0.60 5.46 -0.51
CA ALA A 137 1.91 6.07 -0.56
C ALA A 137 2.93 5.10 -1.14
N ILE A 138 4.05 5.62 -1.59
CA ILE A 138 5.24 4.85 -1.97
C ILE A 138 6.41 5.30 -1.12
N ALA A 139 7.31 4.38 -0.81
CA ALA A 139 8.56 4.65 -0.10
C ALA A 139 9.68 3.78 -0.65
N MET A 140 10.93 4.20 -0.42
CA MET A 140 12.12 3.41 -0.69
C MET A 140 12.79 3.07 0.65
N PRO A 141 12.45 1.93 1.26
CA PRO A 141 13.10 1.49 2.49
C PRO A 141 14.61 1.36 2.33
N PRO A 142 15.38 1.45 3.42
CA PRO A 142 16.82 1.22 3.39
C PRO A 142 17.17 -0.13 2.76
N VAL A 143 18.19 -0.15 1.91
CA VAL A 143 18.66 -1.37 1.27
C VAL A 143 19.02 -2.43 2.30
N GLY A 144 18.46 -3.62 2.13
CA GLY A 144 18.70 -4.75 3.05
C GLY A 144 17.77 -4.79 4.26
N LEU A 145 16.86 -3.84 4.43
CA LEU A 145 15.80 -3.96 5.44
C LEU A 145 14.88 -5.11 5.07
N THR A 146 14.66 -6.02 6.01
CA THR A 146 13.75 -7.16 5.82
C THR A 146 12.37 -6.87 6.41
N ALA A 147 11.35 -7.61 5.97
CA ALA A 147 10.01 -7.53 6.54
C ALA A 147 10.01 -7.78 8.04
N GLU A 148 10.78 -8.78 8.52
CA GLU A 148 10.90 -9.10 9.94
C GLU A 148 11.48 -7.94 10.76
N GLN A 149 12.56 -7.32 10.26
CA GLN A 149 13.17 -6.15 10.90
C GLN A 149 12.21 -4.97 10.92
N PHE A 150 11.53 -4.70 9.79
CA PHE A 150 10.53 -3.63 9.71
C PHE A 150 9.42 -3.81 10.76
N LEU A 151 8.85 -5.00 10.85
CA LEU A 151 7.78 -5.29 11.80
C LEU A 151 8.24 -5.23 13.27
N ALA A 152 9.52 -5.50 13.54
CA ALA A 152 10.09 -5.40 14.88
C ALA A 152 10.40 -3.96 15.29
N GLU A 153 10.90 -3.14 14.36
CA GLU A 153 11.50 -1.83 14.68
C GLU A 153 10.55 -0.65 14.45
N TYR A 154 9.53 -0.81 13.59
CA TYR A 154 8.66 0.30 13.18
C TYR A 154 7.18 0.21 13.63
N PRO A 155 6.78 -0.56 14.66
CA PRO A 155 5.40 -0.55 15.10
C PRO A 155 5.01 0.83 15.64
N LEU A 156 3.82 1.28 15.29
CA LEU A 156 3.24 2.52 15.78
C LEU A 156 2.43 2.20 17.05
N LYS A 157 3.06 2.44 18.22
CA LYS A 157 2.43 2.22 19.53
C LYS A 157 1.75 3.51 20.00
N ASP A 158 0.60 3.34 20.67
CA ASP A 158 -0.14 4.44 21.31
C ASP A 158 -0.60 5.56 20.36
N ALA A 159 -0.57 5.29 19.06
CA ALA A 159 -1.06 6.22 18.05
C ALA A 159 -2.59 6.28 18.05
N GLN A 160 -3.10 7.48 17.83
CA GLN A 160 -4.52 7.78 17.80
C GLN A 160 -4.88 8.54 16.53
N TYR A 161 -6.05 8.20 16.01
CA TYR A 161 -6.73 8.93 14.97
C TYR A 161 -7.84 9.76 15.61
N ILE A 162 -7.86 11.06 15.33
CA ILE A 162 -8.87 11.97 15.84
C ILE A 162 -9.68 12.48 14.66
N PHE A 163 -10.95 12.18 14.65
CA PHE A 163 -11.90 12.75 13.72
C PHE A 163 -12.53 14.01 14.31
N HIS A 164 -12.30 15.13 13.65
CA HIS A 164 -12.88 16.41 14.03
C HIS A 164 -14.24 16.59 13.34
N SER A 165 -15.32 16.46 14.09
CA SER A 165 -16.65 16.59 13.54
C SER A 165 -17.03 18.06 13.32
N PRO A 166 -17.80 18.40 12.26
CA PRO A 166 -18.28 19.76 11.99
C PRO A 166 -19.10 20.38 13.13
N ASN A 167 -19.67 19.55 14.00
CA ASN A 167 -20.44 20.03 15.17
C ASN A 167 -19.57 20.36 16.40
N GLY A 168 -18.24 20.27 16.25
CA GLY A 168 -17.30 20.56 17.33
C GLY A 168 -17.03 19.40 18.31
N SER A 169 -17.54 18.19 18.00
CA SER A 169 -17.24 16.99 18.79
C SER A 169 -16.10 16.22 18.14
N ASP A 170 -15.12 15.83 18.94
CA ASP A 170 -14.00 15.00 18.48
C ASP A 170 -14.25 13.53 18.86
N TYR A 171 -13.95 12.64 17.92
CA TYR A 171 -13.99 11.21 18.14
C TYR A 171 -12.57 10.63 17.99
N THR A 172 -12.08 10.04 19.06
CA THR A 172 -10.75 9.44 19.09
C THR A 172 -10.83 7.94 18.95
N MET A 173 -10.01 7.39 18.05
CA MET A 173 -9.85 5.94 17.87
C MET A 173 -8.37 5.58 17.94
N PRO A 174 -8.00 4.49 18.65
CA PRO A 174 -6.64 4.00 18.60
C PRO A 174 -6.31 3.45 17.21
N LEU A 175 -5.15 3.81 16.67
CA LEU A 175 -4.57 3.18 15.51
C LEU A 175 -3.94 1.86 15.96
N ARG A 176 -4.51 0.74 15.53
CA ARG A 176 -4.04 -0.60 15.89
C ARG A 176 -3.46 -1.30 14.68
N ASN A 177 -2.48 -2.16 14.92
CA ASN A 177 -1.88 -2.98 13.87
C ASN A 177 -1.35 -2.14 12.70
N CYS A 178 -0.71 -1.03 13.01
CA CYS A 178 -0.09 -0.15 12.04
C CYS A 178 1.38 0.10 12.37
N TYR A 179 2.09 0.46 11.32
CA TYR A 179 3.53 0.69 11.37
C TYR A 179 3.82 2.06 10.79
N ARG A 180 4.89 2.67 11.29
CA ARG A 180 5.37 3.96 10.77
C ARG A 180 6.30 3.74 9.59
N VAL A 181 6.15 4.56 8.58
CA VAL A 181 7.13 4.71 7.51
C VAL A 181 7.68 6.11 7.57
N PRO A 182 8.98 6.29 7.86
CA PRO A 182 9.63 7.59 7.91
C PRO A 182 9.47 8.36 6.60
N ASN A 183 9.31 9.69 6.68
CA ASN A 183 9.09 10.52 5.49
C ASN A 183 10.34 10.66 4.59
N GLU A 184 11.50 10.27 5.09
CA GLU A 184 12.76 10.22 4.33
C GLU A 184 12.95 8.99 3.44
N TRP A 185 12.06 8.00 3.51
CA TRP A 185 12.11 6.78 2.68
C TRP A 185 11.50 6.94 1.30
#